data_c32ebfe6afe506ec085b0cfc4330b6ae
#
_entry.id   c32ebfe6afe506ec085b0cfc4330b6ae
#
_cell.length_a   1.000
_cell.length_b   1.000
_cell.length_c   1.000
_cell.angle_alpha   90.00
_cell.angle_beta   90.00
_cell.angle_gamma   90.00
#
_symmetry.space_group_name_H-M   'P 1'
#
loop_
_entity.id
_entity.type
_entity.pdbx_description
1 polymer ?
#
loop_
_entity_poly.entity_id
_entity_poly.type
_entity_poly.pdbx_seq_one_letter_code
_entity_poly.pdbx_strand_id
1 'polypeptide(L)' 'MAKTVLITGASSGIGKATAKYFAEKGWNVAATMRKPQNVTDLQETQSLKKIALDVQD' A
#
# COMPACT_ATOMS: atom_id res chain seq x y z
N MET A 1 18.18 -8.60 3.84
CA MET A 1 17.71 -7.21 3.71
C MET A 1 16.29 -7.19 3.17
N ALA A 2 15.47 -6.30 3.69
CA ALA A 2 14.10 -6.20 3.24
C ALA A 2 14.02 -5.51 1.88
N LYS A 3 13.16 -6.02 1.01
CA LYS A 3 12.90 -5.38 -0.27
C LYS A 3 11.75 -4.40 -0.12
N THR A 4 11.71 -3.41 -0.99
CA THR A 4 10.66 -2.40 -0.97
C THR A 4 9.88 -2.45 -2.27
N VAL A 5 8.56 -2.36 -2.17
CA VAL A 5 7.69 -2.33 -3.32
C VAL A 5 6.75 -1.13 -3.23
N LEU A 6 6.55 -0.45 -4.35
CA LEU A 6 5.63 0.66 -4.46
C LEU A 6 4.39 0.18 -5.20
N ILE A 7 3.23 0.34 -4.56
CA ILE A 7 1.96 -0.10 -5.14
C ILE A 7 1.07 1.11 -5.35
N THR A 8 0.69 1.35 -6.60
CA THR A 8 -0.24 2.42 -6.92
C THR A 8 -1.66 1.86 -6.96
N GLY A 9 -2.65 2.70 -6.66
CA GLY A 9 -4.03 2.28 -6.67
C GLY A 9 -4.36 1.29 -5.56
N ALA A 10 -3.73 1.41 -4.40
CA ALA A 10 -3.92 0.47 -3.31
C ALA A 10 -5.30 0.56 -2.66
N SER A 11 -6.14 1.49 -3.09
CA SER A 11 -7.52 1.56 -2.62
C SER A 11 -8.42 0.56 -3.33
N SER A 12 -7.99 -0.01 -4.44
CA SER A 12 -8.76 -1.03 -5.14
C SER A 12 -8.57 -2.39 -4.46
N GLY A 13 -9.47 -3.34 -4.76
CA GLY A 13 -9.37 -4.67 -4.19
C GLY A 13 -8.08 -5.37 -4.56
N ILE A 14 -7.66 -5.25 -5.82
CA ILE A 14 -6.44 -5.88 -6.29
C ILE A 14 -5.22 -5.23 -5.64
N GLY A 15 -5.21 -3.89 -5.58
CA GLY A 15 -4.08 -3.19 -4.99
C GLY A 15 -3.93 -3.48 -3.50
N LYS A 16 -5.05 -3.54 -2.77
CA LYS A 16 -5.01 -3.88 -1.35
C LYS A 16 -4.50 -5.29 -1.12
N ALA A 17 -4.98 -6.23 -1.91
CA ALA A 17 -4.54 -7.62 -1.78
C ALA A 17 -3.05 -7.75 -2.08
N THR A 18 -2.57 -7.03 -3.08
CA THR A 18 -1.15 -7.04 -3.43
C THR A 18 -0.31 -6.46 -2.31
N ALA A 19 -0.76 -5.34 -1.72
CA ALA A 19 -0.04 -4.72 -0.62
C ALA A 19 0.07 -5.68 0.57
N LYS A 20 -1.03 -6.33 0.93
CA LYS A 20 -1.02 -7.29 2.04
C LYS A 20 -0.12 -8.47 1.75
N TYR A 21 -0.12 -8.95 0.52
CA TYR A 21 0.70 -10.08 0.13
C TYR A 21 2.19 -9.79 0.34
N PHE A 22 2.64 -8.65 -0.16
CA PHE A 22 4.05 -8.31 -0.02
C PHE A 22 4.44 -8.01 1.42
N ALA A 23 3.53 -7.38 2.18
CA ALA A 23 3.80 -7.12 3.59
C ALA A 23 3.97 -8.43 4.36
N GLU A 24 3.16 -9.44 4.05
CA GLU A 24 3.27 -10.74 4.70
C GLU A 24 4.56 -11.46 4.31
N LYS A 25 5.12 -11.15 3.15
CA LYS A 25 6.37 -11.75 2.71
C LYS A 25 7.59 -11.03 3.27
N GLY A 26 7.38 -10.03 4.12
CA GLY A 26 8.49 -9.32 4.73
C GLY A 26 9.02 -8.15 3.92
N TRP A 27 8.32 -7.76 2.86
CA TRP A 27 8.69 -6.59 2.08
C TRP A 27 8.25 -5.31 2.78
N ASN A 28 8.96 -4.24 2.52
CA ASN A 28 8.48 -2.91 2.86
C ASN A 28 7.56 -2.45 1.75
N VAL A 29 6.33 -2.06 2.11
CA VAL A 29 5.31 -1.72 1.14
C VAL A 29 4.93 -0.25 1.27
N ALA A 30 5.07 0.48 0.17
CA ALA A 30 4.53 1.84 0.07
C ALA A 30 3.24 1.75 -0.75
N ALA A 31 2.11 1.77 -0.06
CA ALA A 31 0.80 1.66 -0.69
C ALA A 31 0.27 3.06 -0.96
N THR A 32 0.24 3.45 -2.22
CA THR A 32 -0.17 4.80 -2.59
C THR A 32 -1.61 4.83 -3.06
N MET A 33 -2.31 5.88 -2.70
CA MET A 33 -3.72 6.06 -3.02
C MET A 33 -4.06 7.53 -2.87
N ARG A 34 -5.19 7.95 -3.45
CA ARG A 34 -5.55 9.37 -3.42
C ARG A 34 -5.97 9.81 -2.02
N LYS A 35 -6.74 9.00 -1.31
CA LYS A 35 -7.25 9.35 0.02
C LYS A 35 -7.01 8.21 0.98
N PRO A 36 -5.81 8.15 1.59
CA PRO A 36 -5.50 7.05 2.51
C PRO A 36 -6.46 6.96 3.69
N GLN A 37 -7.01 8.08 4.14
CA GLN A 37 -7.91 8.10 5.27
C GLN A 37 -9.22 7.37 5.00
N ASN A 38 -9.56 7.14 3.72
CA ASN A 38 -10.78 6.42 3.36
C ASN A 38 -10.56 4.92 3.22
N VAL A 39 -9.32 4.46 3.35
CA VAL A 39 -8.99 3.04 3.20
C VAL A 39 -8.70 2.50 4.59
N THR A 40 -9.74 2.09 5.29
CA THR A 40 -9.62 1.67 6.68
C THR A 40 -9.33 0.18 6.84
N ASP A 41 -9.61 -0.62 5.81
CA ASP A 41 -9.37 -2.06 5.87
C ASP A 41 -7.94 -2.44 5.53
N LEU A 42 -7.10 -1.47 5.12
CA LEU A 42 -5.69 -1.69 4.91
C LEU A 42 -4.94 -0.96 6.02
N GLN A 43 -4.44 -1.70 6.99
CA GLN A 43 -3.82 -1.12 8.17
C GLN A 43 -2.33 -0.95 7.98
N GLU A 44 -1.81 0.18 8.44
CA GLU A 44 -0.38 0.41 8.43
C GLU A 44 0.31 -0.43 9.48
N THR A 45 1.48 -0.92 9.13
CA THR A 45 2.35 -1.67 10.03
C THR A 45 3.75 -1.12 9.89
N GLN A 46 4.72 -1.76 10.54
CA GLN A 46 6.11 -1.37 10.35
C GLN A 46 6.55 -1.51 8.90
N SER A 47 5.97 -2.47 8.21
CA SER A 47 6.37 -2.78 6.83
C SER A 47 5.45 -2.18 5.79
N LEU A 48 4.27 -1.70 6.17
CA LEU A 48 3.29 -1.20 5.21
C LEU A 48 2.87 0.21 5.58
N LYS A 49 3.08 1.14 4.68
CA LYS A 49 2.71 2.55 4.87
C LYS A 49 1.74 2.98 3.80
N LYS A 50 0.70 3.71 4.20
CA LYS A 50 -0.24 4.31 3.27
C LYS A 50 0.21 5.73 2.97
N ILE A 51 0.36 6.04 1.69
CA ILE A 51 0.89 7.32 1.25
C ILE A 51 -0.10 7.96 0.31
N ALA A 52 -0.42 9.22 0.56
CA ALA A 52 -1.30 9.97 -0.32
C ALA A 52 -0.55 10.34 -1.59
N LEU A 53 -1.09 9.93 -2.71
CA LEU A 53 -0.49 10.25 -4.00
C LEU A 53 -1.61 10.40 -5.02
N ASP A 54 -1.75 11.59 -5.55
CA ASP A 54 -2.76 11.87 -6.58
C ASP A 54 -2.05 11.93 -7.92
N VAL A 55 -2.15 10.83 -8.66
CA VAL A 55 -1.52 10.73 -9.96
C VAL A 55 -2.54 11.16 -11.01
N GLN A 56 -2.27 12.28 -11.65
CA GLN A 56 -3.13 12.80 -12.73
C GLN A 56 -2.38 12.78 -14.03
N ASP A 57 -3.09 12.38 -15.07
CA ASP A 57 -2.55 12.40 -16.43
C ASP A 57 -2.72 13.77 -17.07
#